data_21c9d1069d33101aa5476470d7a1ee66
#
_entry.id   21c9d1069d33101aa5476470d7a1ee66
#
_cell.length_a   1.000
_cell.length_b   1.000
_cell.length_c   1.000
_cell.angle_alpha   90.00
_cell.angle_beta   90.00
_cell.angle_gamma   90.00
#
_symmetry.space_group_name_H-M   'P 1'
#
loop_
_entity.id
_entity.type
_entity.pdbx_description
1 polymer ?
#
loop_
_entity_poly.entity_id
_entity_poly.type
_entity_poly.pdbx_seq_one_letter_code
_entity_poly.pdbx_strand_id
1 'polypeptide(L)'
;MCAIVSIGAGSVPVRGRWYPGAQMLLETPDFQAYVGVGQPRFANRAELECAKILDFHGVPWDYEPRTFVLERDEDGQVAEAFSPDFYLPEQDLYIEITVMKQSLVTRKNRKLRKLRQQYPGVKVKLFYKRDVERLAQRYRLELAS
;
A
#
# COMPACT_ATOMS: atom_id res chain seq x y z
N MET A 1 -25.10 -6.22 -6.34
CA MET A 1 -24.54 -6.15 -6.68
C MET A 1 -23.96 -6.03 -7.07
N CYS A 2 -23.96 -6.41 -7.12
CA CYS A 2 -23.28 -6.32 -7.63
C CYS A 2 -23.06 -6.47 -8.25
N ALA A 3 -23.23 -6.66 -8.47
CA ALA A 3 -22.87 -6.81 -9.09
C ALA A 3 -22.72 -7.18 -9.74
N ILE A 4 -22.90 -7.64 -9.99
CA ILE A 4 -22.65 -7.96 -10.61
C ILE A 4 -22.78 -8.20 -11.16
N VAL A 5 -23.07 -8.59 -11.21
CA VAL A 5 -23.04 -8.75 -11.71
C VAL A 5 -23.13 -9.02 -12.48
N SER A 6 -23.46 -9.32 -12.97
CA SER A 6 -23.34 -9.57 -13.74
C SER A 6 -23.08 -9.64 -14.46
N ILE A 7 -22.92 -10.16 -14.73
CA ILE A 7 -22.34 -10.11 -15.34
C ILE A 7 -22.15 -10.16 -16.21
N GLY A 8 -22.25 -10.16 -16.37
CA GLY A 8 -22.03 -10.30 -17.22
C GLY A 8 -21.03 -10.36 -17.96
N ALA A 9 -21.16 -10.56 -18.88
CA ALA A 9 -20.32 -10.59 -19.71
C ALA A 9 -19.05 -10.20 -19.44
N GLY A 10 -18.26 -10.79 -19.50
CA GLY A 10 -17.03 -10.50 -19.37
C GLY A 10 -16.73 -9.63 -18.34
N SER A 11 -17.59 -9.19 -17.84
CA SER A 11 -17.28 -8.35 -16.94
C SER A 11 -17.31 -8.99 -15.75
N VAL A 12 -16.50 -8.87 -15.12
CA VAL A 12 -16.44 -9.29 -13.98
C VAL A 12 -16.92 -8.49 -13.11
N PRO A 13 -17.45 -8.60 -12.32
CA PRO A 13 -18.01 -7.82 -11.48
C PRO A 13 -17.21 -7.35 -10.53
N VAL A 14 -17.57 -6.74 -10.19
CA VAL A 14 -17.19 -6.31 -9.28
C VAL A 14 -16.06 -6.07 -8.83
N ARG A 15 -15.81 -6.49 -8.02
CA ARG A 15 -14.63 -6.31 -7.59
C ARG A 15 -13.90 -6.65 -8.66
N GLY A 16 -14.31 -7.22 -9.44
CA GLY A 16 -13.58 -7.53 -10.36
C GLY A 16 -13.55 -6.67 -11.43
N ARG A 17 -13.11 -5.69 -11.49
CA ARG A 17 -13.00 -4.94 -12.54
C ARG A 17 -12.12 -5.59 -13.52
N TRP A 18 -12.46 -5.67 -14.68
CA TRP A 18 -11.70 -6.25 -15.75
C TRP A 18 -10.70 -5.27 -16.30
N TYR A 19 -9.48 -5.60 -16.27
CA TYR A 19 -8.43 -4.82 -16.87
C TYR A 19 -7.74 -5.68 -17.89
N PRO A 20 -7.46 -5.17 -19.07
CA PRO A 20 -6.77 -5.95 -20.09
C PRO A 20 -5.41 -6.37 -19.58
N GLY A 21 -5.05 -7.57 -19.81
CA GLY A 21 -3.74 -8.04 -19.47
C GLY A 21 -3.61 -8.54 -18.09
N ALA A 22 -2.76 -8.00 -17.34
CA ALA A 22 -2.34 -8.57 -16.13
C ALA A 22 -3.21 -8.46 -14.93
N GLN A 23 -4.25 -7.73 -14.98
CA GLN A 23 -5.02 -7.54 -13.78
C GLN A 23 -5.52 -8.80 -13.18
N MET A 24 -5.77 -9.78 -14.02
CA MET A 24 -6.23 -11.01 -13.49
C MET A 24 -5.24 -11.62 -12.57
N LEU A 25 -3.99 -11.23 -12.67
CA LEU A 25 -2.99 -11.79 -11.83
C LEU A 25 -3.04 -11.24 -10.43
N LEU A 26 -3.79 -10.18 -10.23
CA LEU A 26 -3.85 -9.51 -8.93
C LEU A 26 -5.21 -9.68 -8.29
N GLU A 27 -5.76 -10.87 -8.38
CA GLU A 27 -7.00 -11.16 -7.67
C GLU A 27 -6.76 -10.93 -6.20
N THR A 28 -7.58 -10.12 -5.60
CA THR A 28 -7.42 -9.82 -4.18
C THR A 28 -8.37 -10.67 -3.37
N PRO A 29 -7.90 -11.28 -2.30
CA PRO A 29 -8.77 -12.02 -1.40
C PRO A 29 -9.64 -11.07 -0.58
N ASP A 30 -10.54 -11.63 0.17
CA ASP A 30 -11.31 -10.85 1.13
C ASP A 30 -10.44 -10.63 2.34
N PHE A 31 -9.95 -9.42 2.49
CA PHE A 31 -9.07 -9.08 3.59
C PHE A 31 -9.85 -8.86 4.87
N GLN A 32 -9.30 -9.31 5.99
CA GLN A 32 -9.93 -9.19 7.29
C GLN A 32 -9.38 -8.04 8.12
N ALA A 33 -8.14 -7.64 7.88
CA ALA A 33 -7.49 -6.58 8.64
C ALA A 33 -7.39 -5.26 7.87
N TYR A 34 -7.92 -5.21 6.67
CA TYR A 34 -7.93 -3.99 5.87
C TYR A 34 -8.94 -3.01 6.46
N VAL A 35 -8.47 -1.80 6.79
CA VAL A 35 -9.31 -0.79 7.41
C VAL A 35 -9.70 0.35 6.46
N GLY A 36 -9.29 0.26 5.20
CA GLY A 36 -9.60 1.28 4.23
C GLY A 36 -10.99 1.15 3.64
N VAL A 37 -11.29 2.00 2.67
CA VAL A 37 -12.59 2.04 2.03
C VAL A 37 -12.48 1.47 0.63
N GLY A 38 -13.43 0.63 0.26
CA GLY A 38 -13.45 0.02 -1.06
C GLY A 38 -12.45 -1.11 -1.19
N GLN A 39 -12.13 -1.47 -2.43
CA GLN A 39 -11.16 -2.53 -2.70
C GLN A 39 -9.81 -1.92 -3.00
N PRO A 40 -8.76 -2.38 -2.34
CA PRO A 40 -7.43 -1.89 -2.68
C PRO A 40 -7.02 -2.39 -4.05
N ARG A 41 -6.33 -1.54 -4.82
CA ARG A 41 -5.85 -1.91 -6.13
C ARG A 41 -4.35 -1.81 -6.16
N PHE A 42 -3.71 -2.93 -5.94
CA PHE A 42 -2.26 -2.95 -5.83
C PHE A 42 -1.60 -2.71 -7.19
N ALA A 43 -0.51 -1.94 -7.16
CA ALA A 43 0.22 -1.62 -8.38
C ALA A 43 1.03 -2.81 -8.88
N ASN A 44 1.40 -3.72 -8.00
CA ASN A 44 2.23 -4.86 -8.38
C ASN A 44 2.05 -5.99 -7.38
N ARG A 45 2.66 -7.13 -7.73
CA ARG A 45 2.55 -8.33 -6.90
C ARG A 45 3.24 -8.18 -5.54
N ALA A 46 4.31 -7.43 -5.48
CA ALA A 46 5.02 -7.26 -4.20
C ALA A 46 4.12 -6.59 -3.16
N GLU A 47 3.33 -5.61 -3.58
CA GLU A 47 2.39 -4.96 -2.68
C GLU A 47 1.28 -5.92 -2.24
N LEU A 48 0.74 -6.69 -3.17
CA LEU A 48 -0.27 -7.68 -2.84
C LEU A 48 0.26 -8.71 -1.84
N GLU A 49 1.49 -9.19 -2.05
CA GLU A 49 2.09 -10.15 -1.13
C GLU A 49 2.26 -9.56 0.27
N CYS A 50 2.67 -8.29 0.33
CA CYS A 50 2.82 -7.63 1.62
C CYS A 50 1.47 -7.45 2.31
N ALA A 51 0.43 -7.10 1.55
CA ALA A 51 -0.91 -7.00 2.10
C ALA A 51 -1.38 -8.34 2.68
N LYS A 52 -1.11 -9.43 1.98
CA LYS A 52 -1.46 -10.76 2.47
C LYS A 52 -0.73 -11.10 3.77
N ILE A 53 0.53 -10.71 3.88
CA ILE A 53 1.29 -10.95 5.11
C ILE A 53 0.69 -10.18 6.28
N LEU A 54 0.42 -8.90 6.08
CA LEU A 54 -0.19 -8.09 7.13
C LEU A 54 -1.54 -8.66 7.54
N ASP A 55 -2.35 -9.02 6.57
CA ASP A 55 -3.69 -9.50 6.82
C ASP A 55 -3.67 -10.86 7.52
N PHE A 56 -2.78 -11.75 7.11
CA PHE A 56 -2.65 -13.07 7.72
C PHE A 56 -2.32 -12.98 9.21
N HIS A 57 -1.49 -12.01 9.58
CA HIS A 57 -1.09 -11.83 10.98
C HIS A 57 -2.03 -10.91 11.75
N GLY A 58 -3.10 -10.43 11.11
CA GLY A 58 -4.07 -9.58 11.77
C GLY A 58 -3.60 -8.17 12.05
N VAL A 59 -2.55 -7.70 11.37
CA VAL A 59 -2.08 -6.32 11.52
C VAL A 59 -3.02 -5.39 10.74
N PRO A 60 -3.71 -4.46 11.40
CA PRO A 60 -4.57 -3.53 10.66
C PRO A 60 -3.76 -2.71 9.67
N TRP A 61 -4.30 -2.53 8.46
CA TRP A 61 -3.57 -1.83 7.40
C TRP A 61 -4.53 -1.12 6.47
N ASP A 62 -4.04 -0.02 5.87
CA ASP A 62 -4.74 0.71 4.83
C ASP A 62 -3.81 0.83 3.63
N TYR A 63 -4.38 0.98 2.44
CA TYR A 63 -3.60 1.04 1.21
C TYR A 63 -3.71 2.43 0.60
N GLU A 64 -2.56 3.10 0.46
CA GLU A 64 -2.46 4.45 -0.12
C GLU A 64 -3.50 5.43 0.39
N PRO A 65 -3.67 5.55 1.72
CA PRO A 65 -4.75 6.41 2.23
C PRO A 65 -4.46 7.89 2.11
N ARG A 66 -3.22 8.29 1.86
CA ARG A 66 -2.84 9.69 1.86
C ARG A 66 -1.75 10.00 0.85
N THR A 67 -1.92 11.12 0.17
CA THR A 67 -0.91 11.65 -0.74
C THR A 67 -0.28 12.89 -0.12
N PHE A 68 1.04 12.90 -0.05
CA PHE A 68 1.79 14.02 0.49
C PHE A 68 2.35 14.86 -0.64
N VAL A 69 2.10 16.16 -0.62
CA VAL A 69 2.68 17.07 -1.61
C VAL A 69 4.12 17.36 -1.17
N LEU A 70 5.08 17.04 -2.02
CA LEU A 70 6.49 17.25 -1.72
C LEU A 70 7.03 18.54 -2.32
N GLU A 71 6.46 18.99 -3.42
CA GLU A 71 6.96 20.17 -4.09
C GLU A 71 5.85 20.83 -4.91
N ARG A 72 5.83 22.17 -4.91
CA ARG A 72 4.91 22.93 -5.76
C ARG A 72 5.74 23.82 -6.67
N ASP A 73 5.21 24.13 -7.85
CA ASP A 73 5.88 25.01 -8.78
C ASP A 73 5.55 26.47 -8.48
N GLU A 74 6.01 27.38 -9.34
CA GLU A 74 5.83 28.82 -9.13
C GLU A 74 4.35 29.22 -9.15
N ASP A 75 3.51 28.46 -9.82
CA ASP A 75 2.09 28.77 -9.90
C ASP A 75 1.30 28.12 -8.76
N GLY A 76 1.98 27.44 -7.84
CA GLY A 76 1.31 26.75 -6.74
C GLY A 76 0.80 25.39 -7.10
N GLN A 77 1.06 24.90 -8.31
CA GLN A 77 0.61 23.56 -8.72
C GLN A 77 1.52 22.50 -8.13
N VAL A 78 0.97 21.30 -7.96
CA VAL A 78 1.75 20.19 -7.42
C VAL A 78 2.77 19.73 -8.45
N ALA A 79 4.05 19.91 -8.13
CA ALA A 79 5.14 19.46 -8.98
C ALA A 79 5.62 18.06 -8.61
N GLU A 80 5.55 17.71 -7.34
CA GLU A 80 5.90 16.36 -6.88
C GLU A 80 5.03 15.96 -5.72
N ALA A 81 4.56 14.71 -5.72
CA ALA A 81 3.75 14.18 -4.64
C ALA A 81 4.14 12.73 -4.41
N PHE A 82 3.76 12.18 -3.26
CA PHE A 82 4.11 10.83 -2.90
C PHE A 82 3.00 10.21 -2.05
N SER A 83 2.60 9.00 -2.45
CA SER A 83 1.60 8.24 -1.70
C SER A 83 2.26 6.95 -1.24
N PRO A 84 2.65 6.85 0.04
CA PRO A 84 3.20 5.59 0.55
C PRO A 84 2.21 4.45 0.37
N ASP A 85 2.73 3.26 0.13
CA ASP A 85 1.89 2.11 -0.20
C ASP A 85 0.93 1.71 0.91
N PHE A 86 1.39 1.67 2.15
CA PHE A 86 0.58 1.22 3.27
C PHE A 86 0.65 2.16 4.45
N TYR A 87 -0.44 2.19 5.21
CA TYR A 87 -0.45 2.84 6.52
C TYR A 87 -0.90 1.81 7.55
N LEU A 88 -0.15 1.70 8.63
CA LEU A 88 -0.46 0.80 9.74
C LEU A 88 -0.94 1.64 10.91
N PRO A 89 -2.25 1.71 11.15
CA PRO A 89 -2.77 2.64 12.15
C PRO A 89 -2.32 2.34 13.57
N GLU A 90 -2.14 1.08 13.93
CA GLU A 90 -1.72 0.76 15.29
C GLU A 90 -0.26 1.11 15.54
N GLN A 91 0.57 1.10 14.51
CA GLN A 91 1.96 1.49 14.61
C GLN A 91 2.16 2.97 14.28
N ASP A 92 1.13 3.62 13.75
CA ASP A 92 1.20 4.99 13.24
C ASP A 92 2.39 5.12 12.29
N LEU A 93 2.41 4.24 11.30
CA LEU A 93 3.57 4.10 10.41
C LEU A 93 3.13 3.94 8.98
N TYR A 94 3.68 4.78 8.09
CA TYR A 94 3.55 4.58 6.66
C TYR A 94 4.71 3.74 6.18
N ILE A 95 4.45 2.80 5.30
CA ILE A 95 5.52 2.01 4.70
C ILE A 95 5.43 2.05 3.19
N GLU A 96 6.58 2.14 2.58
CA GLU A 96 6.74 2.09 1.13
C GLU A 96 7.47 0.80 0.80
N ILE A 97 6.91 -0.02 -0.07
CA ILE A 97 7.50 -1.32 -0.41
C ILE A 97 8.52 -1.12 -1.53
N THR A 98 9.64 -1.80 -1.42
CA THR A 98 10.65 -1.75 -2.45
C THR A 98 11.19 -3.16 -2.74
N VAL A 99 11.82 -3.29 -3.91
CA VAL A 99 12.50 -4.51 -4.30
C VAL A 99 14.01 -4.23 -4.34
N MET A 100 14.80 -5.30 -4.44
CA MET A 100 16.25 -5.15 -4.41
C MET A 100 16.78 -4.62 -5.73
N LYS A 101 16.48 -3.37 -6.01
CA LYS A 101 16.98 -2.71 -7.20
C LYS A 101 17.49 -1.32 -6.79
N GLN A 102 18.79 -1.15 -6.80
CA GLN A 102 19.43 0.02 -6.23
C GLN A 102 18.90 1.36 -6.75
N SER A 103 18.62 1.46 -8.03
CA SER A 103 18.11 2.72 -8.59
C SER A 103 16.75 3.09 -8.01
N LEU A 104 15.88 2.10 -7.77
CA LEU A 104 14.58 2.35 -7.18
C LEU A 104 14.72 2.73 -5.70
N VAL A 105 15.62 2.06 -4.99
CA VAL A 105 15.87 2.36 -3.58
C VAL A 105 16.36 3.78 -3.41
N THR A 106 17.27 4.20 -4.27
CA THR A 106 17.84 5.56 -4.22
C THR A 106 16.74 6.61 -4.46
N ARG A 107 15.91 6.39 -5.48
CA ARG A 107 14.85 7.32 -5.81
C ARG A 107 13.82 7.42 -4.68
N LYS A 108 13.43 6.28 -4.13
CA LYS A 108 12.46 6.26 -3.04
C LYS A 108 13.01 6.92 -1.79
N ASN A 109 14.27 6.67 -1.48
CA ASN A 109 14.88 7.31 -0.31
C ASN A 109 14.92 8.83 -0.45
N ARG A 110 15.12 9.34 -1.66
CA ARG A 110 15.10 10.80 -1.89
C ARG A 110 13.72 11.37 -1.58
N LYS A 111 12.67 10.70 -2.03
CA LYS A 111 11.29 11.14 -1.74
C LYS A 111 10.99 11.06 -0.26
N LEU A 112 11.42 10.01 0.40
CA LEU A 112 11.20 9.86 1.85
C LEU A 112 11.92 10.95 2.64
N ARG A 113 13.11 11.34 2.18
CA ARG A 113 13.83 12.42 2.83
C ARG A 113 13.07 13.73 2.72
N LYS A 114 12.55 14.05 1.54
CA LYS A 114 11.72 15.25 1.35
C LYS A 114 10.49 15.21 2.23
N LEU A 115 9.86 14.06 2.30
CA LEU A 115 8.65 13.91 3.11
C LEU A 115 8.95 14.18 4.58
N ARG A 116 10.02 13.60 5.10
CA ARG A 116 10.40 13.79 6.50
C ARG A 116 10.73 15.24 6.83
N GLN A 117 11.29 15.98 5.86
CA GLN A 117 11.61 17.38 6.06
C GLN A 117 10.35 18.23 6.14
N GLN A 118 9.36 17.94 5.33
CA GLN A 118 8.16 18.75 5.26
C GLN A 118 7.07 18.30 6.23
N TYR A 119 7.07 17.04 6.61
CA TYR A 119 6.06 16.47 7.52
C TYR A 119 6.78 15.73 8.64
N PRO A 120 7.48 16.46 9.52
CA PRO A 120 8.33 15.81 10.54
C PRO A 120 7.57 14.93 11.51
N GLY A 121 6.27 15.11 11.66
CA GLY A 121 5.48 14.25 12.52
C GLY A 121 5.04 12.94 11.86
N VAL A 122 5.29 12.80 10.57
CA VAL A 122 4.87 11.60 9.85
C VAL A 122 5.99 10.58 9.84
N LYS A 123 5.68 9.36 10.28
CA LYS A 123 6.65 8.26 10.27
C LYS A 123 6.48 7.48 8.98
N VAL A 124 7.53 7.42 8.19
CA VAL A 124 7.51 6.67 6.94
C VAL A 124 8.82 5.91 6.80
N LYS A 125 8.73 4.66 6.36
CA LYS A 125 9.91 3.80 6.19
C LYS A 125 9.84 3.03 4.89
N LEU A 126 11.03 2.72 4.37
CA LEU A 126 11.16 1.91 3.18
C LEU A 126 11.35 0.46 3.64
N PHE A 127 10.47 -0.43 3.18
CA PHE A 127 10.49 -1.83 3.59
C PHE A 127 10.66 -2.75 2.41
N TYR A 128 11.41 -3.82 2.63
CA TYR A 128 11.37 -4.99 1.77
C TYR A 128 10.32 -5.94 2.32
N LYS A 129 9.94 -6.93 1.54
CA LYS A 129 8.96 -7.91 1.98
C LYS A 129 9.35 -8.55 3.31
N ARG A 130 10.64 -8.87 3.48
CA ARG A 130 11.10 -9.47 4.74
C ARG A 130 10.89 -8.56 5.95
N ASP A 131 10.92 -7.25 5.72
CA ASP A 131 10.70 -6.31 6.82
C ASP A 131 9.24 -6.31 7.23
N VAL A 132 8.33 -6.47 6.26
CA VAL A 132 6.91 -6.60 6.54
C VAL A 132 6.66 -7.88 7.33
N GLU A 133 7.29 -8.98 6.93
CA GLU A 133 7.18 -10.24 7.64
C GLU A 133 7.65 -10.12 9.09
N ARG A 134 8.78 -9.46 9.32
CA ARG A 134 9.29 -9.27 10.67
C ARG A 134 8.37 -8.43 11.53
N LEU A 135 7.84 -7.36 10.97
CA LEU A 135 6.91 -6.51 11.69
C LEU A 135 5.65 -7.28 12.06
N ALA A 136 5.10 -8.03 11.12
CA ALA A 136 3.87 -8.77 11.33
C ALA A 136 4.05 -9.88 12.38
N GLN A 137 5.18 -10.56 12.33
CA GLN A 137 5.48 -11.61 13.32
C GLN A 137 5.63 -11.03 14.72
N ARG A 138 6.29 -9.89 14.84
CA ARG A 138 6.45 -9.22 16.12
C ARG A 138 5.11 -8.80 16.69
N TYR A 139 4.26 -8.23 15.85
CA TYR A 139 2.93 -7.81 16.26
C TYR A 139 2.14 -8.98 16.82
N ARG A 140 2.21 -10.12 16.15
CA ARG A 140 1.49 -11.32 16.59
C ARG A 140 1.99 -11.81 17.95
N LEU A 141 3.31 -11.78 18.18
CA LEU A 141 3.88 -12.17 19.43
C LEU A 141 3.46 -11.23 20.57
N GLU A 142 3.40 -9.94 20.28
CA GLU A 142 2.97 -8.96 21.27
C GLU A 142 1.52 -9.17 21.68
N LEU A 143 0.67 -9.54 20.73
CA LEU A 143 -0.73 -9.83 21.06
C LEU A 143 -0.86 -11.08 21.91
N ALA A 144 0.04 -12.03 21.76
CA ALA A 144 0.00 -13.27 22.52
C ALA A 144 0.55 -13.12 23.93
N SER A 145 1.20 -12.02 24.21
CA SER A 145 1.73 -11.75 25.54
C SER A 145 0.65 -11.12 26.40
#